data_e9d149645c430acb7bc12a09c9f0eb9e
#
_entry.id   e9d149645c430acb7bc12a09c9f0eb9e
#
_cell.length_a   1.000
_cell.length_b   1.000
_cell.length_c   1.000
_cell.angle_alpha   90.00
_cell.angle_beta   90.00
_cell.angle_gamma   90.00
#
_symmetry.space_group_name_H-M   'P 1'
#
loop_
_entity.id
_entity.type
_entity.pdbx_description
1 polymer ?
#
loop_
_entity_poly.entity_id
_entity_poly.type
_entity_poly.pdbx_seq_one_letter_code
_entity_poly.pdbx_strand_id
1 'polypeptide(L)'
;MIRCVSLAIARVLVFEMIVAGSVAAEPGQWPRWRGPDDSGSTATGNPPVRWNPEQVVWKRRLPGKGCSTPILWNDRIYVTAPADGRDALLALDPSGERLWQTAFGSENPGKHRNGSGCNPSPATDGAGLFVYFKSGTLAAVAFDGKIRWQTNLVERFGPDTLFWDHGTSPVLTERFVIMTRMHKGESWVAAFDKGTGEMVWKTPRNYETPVEGDHGYATPLVIQHEGSEALMVWGAQHLTIHDLGDGRVVWTCGGFNPEGNELWPSIATPVVIDGMAVVAFGRNDRGNPRLHGIRLGGSGDVTATHRAWLRTDIGTFVPSPVAYRGRVYLVGDQGRVACIDPATGRSDWEDAFPKGSAKFYASPLIAGGRLHAPREDGVVFVAEIHDGFRLVANNAMGESIIGSPVPSGDRLYLRGVDHLYCVGSR
;
A
#
# COMPACT_ATOMS: atom_id res chain seq x y z
N MET A 1 29.88 52.47 54.91
CA MET A 1 30.23 51.78 53.67
C MET A 1 29.49 50.46 53.64
N ILE A 2 28.36 50.42 53.00
CA ILE A 2 27.50 49.21 52.89
C ILE A 2 27.62 48.74 51.44
N ARG A 3 28.20 47.54 51.22
CA ARG A 3 28.31 46.91 49.93
C ARG A 3 27.00 46.12 49.64
N CYS A 4 26.26 46.56 48.61
CA CYS A 4 25.21 45.76 48.03
C CYS A 4 25.80 44.65 47.18
N VAL A 5 25.42 43.40 47.49
CA VAL A 5 25.67 42.21 46.67
C VAL A 5 24.43 41.97 45.83
N SER A 6 24.51 42.13 44.51
CA SER A 6 23.45 41.80 43.58
C SER A 6 23.50 40.31 43.24
N LEU A 7 22.47 39.56 43.61
CA LEU A 7 22.29 38.14 43.19
C LEU A 7 21.64 38.13 41.80
N ALA A 8 22.37 37.65 40.81
CA ALA A 8 21.83 37.34 39.48
C ALA A 8 21.20 35.96 39.51
N ILE A 9 19.87 35.88 39.35
CA ILE A 9 19.10 34.66 39.18
C ILE A 9 19.13 34.26 37.69
N ALA A 10 19.91 33.25 37.33
CA ALA A 10 19.86 32.61 36.01
C ALA A 10 18.62 31.75 35.88
N ARG A 11 17.67 32.16 35.03
CA ARG A 11 16.54 31.31 34.63
C ARG A 11 17.03 30.30 33.60
N VAL A 12 17.12 29.04 33.97
CA VAL A 12 17.30 27.93 33.04
C VAL A 12 15.95 27.68 32.36
N LEU A 13 15.86 27.98 31.07
CA LEU A 13 14.75 27.58 30.22
C LEU A 13 14.97 26.12 29.86
N VAL A 14 14.23 25.21 30.46
CA VAL A 14 14.13 23.83 30.03
C VAL A 14 13.24 23.82 28.78
N PHE A 15 13.85 23.62 27.61
CA PHE A 15 13.11 23.29 26.38
C PHE A 15 12.71 21.82 26.47
N GLU A 16 11.46 21.53 26.80
CA GLU A 16 10.90 20.20 26.58
C GLU A 16 10.79 20.00 25.06
N MET A 17 11.70 19.19 24.50
CA MET A 17 11.52 18.64 23.16
C MET A 17 10.32 17.70 23.21
N ILE A 18 9.17 18.15 22.70
CA ILE A 18 8.07 17.26 22.36
C ILE A 18 8.55 16.45 21.16
N VAL A 19 9.04 15.27 21.42
CA VAL A 19 9.23 14.25 20.38
C VAL A 19 7.82 13.83 19.95
N ALA A 20 7.37 14.32 18.81
CA ALA A 20 6.17 13.83 18.16
C ALA A 20 6.44 12.39 17.72
N GLY A 21 6.21 11.44 18.61
CA GLY A 21 6.25 10.02 18.28
C GLY A 21 5.13 9.71 17.31
N SER A 22 5.44 9.00 16.23
CA SER A 22 4.43 8.31 15.43
C SER A 22 3.59 7.47 16.40
N VAL A 23 2.28 7.72 16.45
CA VAL A 23 1.36 6.93 17.26
C VAL A 23 1.41 5.51 16.69
N ALA A 24 2.08 4.61 17.39
CA ALA A 24 2.05 3.20 17.04
C ALA A 24 0.59 2.76 17.00
N ALA A 25 0.15 2.15 15.90
CA ALA A 25 -1.22 1.70 15.78
C ALA A 25 -1.54 0.70 16.91
N GLU A 26 -2.65 0.92 17.60
CA GLU A 26 -3.13 0.00 18.64
C GLU A 26 -3.32 -1.41 18.07
N PRO A 27 -3.15 -2.47 18.86
CA PRO A 27 -3.38 -3.83 18.40
C PRO A 27 -4.77 -3.97 17.74
N GLY A 28 -4.81 -4.50 16.52
CA GLY A 28 -6.04 -4.68 15.77
C GLY A 28 -6.41 -3.53 14.83
N GLN A 29 -5.63 -2.45 14.78
CA GLN A 29 -5.80 -1.37 13.81
C GLN A 29 -5.01 -1.65 12.53
N TRP A 30 -5.62 -1.31 11.39
CA TRP A 30 -5.01 -1.42 10.05
C TRP A 30 -5.35 -0.15 9.25
N PRO A 31 -4.60 0.95 9.45
CA PRO A 31 -5.03 2.29 9.03
C PRO A 31 -4.95 2.55 7.52
N ARG A 32 -4.25 1.72 6.77
CA ARG A 32 -4.05 1.85 5.32
C ARG A 32 -3.72 0.51 4.67
N TRP A 33 -3.65 0.48 3.36
CA TRP A 33 -3.55 -0.73 2.54
C TRP A 33 -2.50 -1.76 3.02
N ARG A 34 -1.29 -1.36 3.34
CA ARG A 34 -0.21 -2.27 3.77
C ARG A 34 -0.01 -2.32 5.28
N GLY A 35 -0.96 -1.77 6.05
CA GLY A 35 -0.89 -1.70 7.50
C GLY A 35 -0.12 -0.48 8.01
N PRO A 36 0.12 -0.40 9.31
CA PRO A 36 0.70 0.79 9.93
C PRO A 36 2.11 1.12 9.43
N ASP A 37 2.90 0.11 9.09
CA ASP A 37 4.31 0.25 8.69
C ASP A 37 4.51 0.05 7.18
N ASP A 38 3.45 0.02 6.39
CA ASP A 38 3.46 -0.25 4.94
C ASP A 38 4.20 -1.55 4.54
N SER A 39 4.47 -2.42 5.52
CA SER A 39 5.24 -3.66 5.37
C SER A 39 4.42 -4.83 4.81
N GLY A 40 3.09 -4.79 4.94
CA GLY A 40 2.19 -5.92 4.68
C GLY A 40 2.27 -7.01 5.73
N SER A 41 2.80 -6.70 6.92
CA SER A 41 2.95 -7.64 8.01
C SER A 41 2.56 -7.05 9.36
N THR A 42 2.32 -7.93 10.32
CA THR A 42 2.19 -7.59 11.74
C THR A 42 2.81 -8.66 12.60
N ALA A 43 3.46 -8.22 13.67
CA ALA A 43 3.99 -9.14 14.69
C ALA A 43 2.89 -9.63 15.65
N THR A 44 1.76 -8.94 15.69
CA THR A 44 0.65 -9.22 16.61
C THR A 44 -0.51 -9.91 15.90
N GLY A 45 -1.39 -10.53 16.68
CA GLY A 45 -2.53 -11.26 16.17
C GLY A 45 -2.20 -12.69 15.73
N ASN A 46 -3.22 -13.52 15.69
CA ASN A 46 -3.14 -14.92 15.29
C ASN A 46 -4.35 -15.28 14.42
N PRO A 47 -4.42 -14.74 13.18
CA PRO A 47 -5.52 -15.03 12.28
C PRO A 47 -5.70 -16.54 12.06
N PRO A 48 -6.91 -17.00 11.71
CA PRO A 48 -7.19 -18.41 11.55
C PRO A 48 -6.36 -19.02 10.42
N VAL A 49 -5.94 -20.27 10.63
CA VAL A 49 -5.17 -21.05 9.65
C VAL A 49 -6.11 -21.76 8.68
N ARG A 50 -7.13 -22.43 9.25
CA ARG A 50 -8.10 -23.22 8.50
C ARG A 50 -9.50 -22.69 8.76
N TRP A 51 -10.25 -22.54 7.71
CA TRP A 51 -11.68 -22.27 7.79
C TRP A 51 -12.40 -22.86 6.58
N ASN A 52 -13.68 -23.06 6.73
CA ASN A 52 -14.62 -23.43 5.66
C ASN A 52 -15.73 -22.37 5.60
N PRO A 53 -16.62 -22.40 4.62
CA PRO A 53 -17.72 -21.44 4.53
C PRO A 53 -18.61 -21.35 5.76
N GLU A 54 -18.69 -22.40 6.60
CA GLU A 54 -19.49 -22.45 7.82
C GLU A 54 -18.81 -21.77 9.01
N GLN A 55 -17.48 -21.65 8.95
CA GLN A 55 -16.65 -20.98 9.99
C GLN A 55 -16.42 -19.50 9.72
N VAL A 56 -17.01 -18.96 8.65
CA VAL A 56 -17.05 -17.51 8.40
C VAL A 56 -17.89 -16.88 9.52
N VAL A 57 -17.30 -15.92 10.25
CA VAL A 57 -18.01 -15.19 11.33
C VAL A 57 -19.18 -14.46 10.73
N TRP A 58 -18.95 -13.77 9.62
CA TRP A 58 -19.97 -13.17 8.77
C TRP A 58 -19.48 -12.96 7.33
N LYS A 59 -20.44 -12.86 6.43
CA LYS A 59 -20.29 -12.49 5.03
C LYS A 59 -21.29 -11.38 4.73
N ARG A 60 -20.83 -10.24 4.23
CA ARG A 60 -21.70 -9.09 3.89
C ARG A 60 -21.53 -8.72 2.43
N ARG A 61 -22.65 -8.67 1.73
CA ARG A 61 -22.68 -8.18 0.35
C ARG A 61 -22.42 -6.67 0.35
N LEU A 62 -21.51 -6.23 -0.52
CA LEU A 62 -21.26 -4.82 -0.77
C LEU A 62 -22.15 -4.31 -1.91
N PRO A 63 -22.42 -3.00 -1.99
CA PRO A 63 -23.37 -2.48 -2.98
C PRO A 63 -22.90 -2.66 -4.42
N GLY A 64 -21.59 -2.77 -4.66
CA GLY A 64 -21.04 -3.01 -5.98
C GLY A 64 -19.68 -3.65 -5.94
N LYS A 65 -19.24 -4.12 -7.10
CA LYS A 65 -17.96 -4.78 -7.32
C LYS A 65 -16.78 -3.89 -6.95
N GLY A 66 -15.83 -4.44 -6.24
CA GLY A 66 -14.59 -3.72 -5.93
C GLY A 66 -13.46 -4.61 -5.47
N CYS A 67 -12.24 -4.05 -5.43
CA CYS A 67 -11.04 -4.76 -5.00
C CYS A 67 -10.15 -3.94 -4.04
N SER A 68 -10.65 -2.82 -3.50
CA SER A 68 -9.95 -2.10 -2.45
C SER A 68 -9.78 -2.96 -1.20
N THR A 69 -8.64 -2.85 -0.54
CA THR A 69 -8.43 -3.45 0.78
C THR A 69 -9.20 -2.64 1.83
N PRO A 70 -9.98 -3.25 2.73
CA PRO A 70 -10.59 -2.53 3.83
C PRO A 70 -9.53 -2.03 4.80
N ILE A 71 -9.85 -0.97 5.55
CA ILE A 71 -9.05 -0.53 6.69
C ILE A 71 -9.82 -0.71 8.00
N LEU A 72 -9.10 -0.85 9.09
CA LEU A 72 -9.66 -1.05 10.42
C LEU A 72 -9.17 0.07 11.34
N TRP A 73 -10.12 0.76 11.97
CA TRP A 73 -9.83 1.84 12.90
C TRP A 73 -10.95 2.00 13.93
N ASN A 74 -10.60 2.01 15.22
CA ASN A 74 -11.53 2.19 16.34
C ASN A 74 -12.78 1.29 16.23
N ASP A 75 -12.55 -0.02 16.13
CA ASP A 75 -13.60 -1.04 16.01
C ASP A 75 -14.57 -0.80 14.84
N ARG A 76 -14.09 -0.20 13.76
CA ARG A 76 -14.86 0.00 12.53
C ARG A 76 -14.07 -0.46 11.32
N ILE A 77 -14.80 -0.88 10.32
CA ILE A 77 -14.27 -1.33 9.04
C ILE A 77 -14.70 -0.29 7.99
N TYR A 78 -13.73 0.22 7.25
CA TYR A 78 -14.00 1.17 6.17
C TYR A 78 -13.57 0.58 4.85
N VAL A 79 -14.45 0.64 3.84
CA VAL A 79 -14.21 0.06 2.53
C VAL A 79 -14.88 0.90 1.45
N THR A 80 -14.20 1.07 0.31
CA THR A 80 -14.78 1.73 -0.87
C THR A 80 -15.51 0.71 -1.75
N ALA A 81 -16.63 1.10 -2.30
CA ALA A 81 -17.38 0.33 -3.30
C ALA A 81 -18.24 1.28 -4.15
N PRO A 82 -18.54 0.96 -5.41
CA PRO A 82 -19.57 1.68 -6.12
C PRO A 82 -20.96 1.35 -5.50
N ALA A 83 -21.83 2.36 -5.46
CA ALA A 83 -23.20 2.23 -4.97
C ALA A 83 -24.12 3.10 -5.82
N ASP A 84 -25.13 2.49 -6.43
CA ASP A 84 -26.13 3.16 -7.27
C ASP A 84 -25.49 4.06 -8.37
N GLY A 85 -24.42 3.55 -9.03
CA GLY A 85 -23.70 4.27 -10.07
C GLY A 85 -22.83 5.43 -9.58
N ARG A 86 -22.54 5.49 -8.28
CA ARG A 86 -21.68 6.49 -7.64
C ARG A 86 -20.54 5.85 -6.89
N ASP A 87 -19.42 6.55 -6.77
CA ASP A 87 -18.36 6.18 -5.84
C ASP A 87 -18.85 6.29 -4.40
N ALA A 88 -18.51 5.34 -3.54
CA ALA A 88 -18.93 5.38 -2.15
C ALA A 88 -17.86 4.85 -1.17
N LEU A 89 -17.88 5.41 0.03
CA LEU A 89 -17.19 4.90 1.21
C LEU A 89 -18.24 4.36 2.19
N LEU A 90 -18.00 3.16 2.69
CA LEU A 90 -18.87 2.50 3.68
C LEU A 90 -18.12 2.36 4.99
N ALA A 91 -18.83 2.54 6.09
CA ALA A 91 -18.39 2.11 7.42
C ALA A 91 -19.27 0.97 7.92
N LEU A 92 -18.63 -0.08 8.43
CA LEU A 92 -19.29 -1.21 9.05
C LEU A 92 -18.78 -1.36 10.49
N ASP A 93 -19.62 -1.93 11.34
CA ASP A 93 -19.23 -2.36 12.68
C ASP A 93 -18.51 -3.72 12.65
N PRO A 94 -17.96 -4.22 13.77
CA PRO A 94 -17.29 -5.51 13.84
C PRO A 94 -18.19 -6.73 13.53
N SER A 95 -19.52 -6.57 13.55
CA SER A 95 -20.50 -7.59 13.14
C SER A 95 -20.77 -7.59 11.64
N GLY A 96 -20.20 -6.62 10.92
CA GLY A 96 -20.37 -6.41 9.50
C GLY A 96 -21.65 -5.66 9.12
N GLU A 97 -22.37 -5.09 10.11
CA GLU A 97 -23.53 -4.25 9.82
C GLU A 97 -23.09 -2.85 9.38
N ARG A 98 -23.75 -2.34 8.34
CA ARG A 98 -23.41 -1.01 7.79
C ARG A 98 -23.90 0.10 8.72
N LEU A 99 -22.94 0.87 9.24
CA LEU A 99 -23.23 2.04 10.07
C LEU A 99 -23.67 3.24 9.23
N TRP A 100 -22.93 3.50 8.14
CA TRP A 100 -23.24 4.57 7.19
C TRP A 100 -22.62 4.30 5.82
N GLN A 101 -23.06 5.06 4.83
CA GLN A 101 -22.53 5.08 3.48
C GLN A 101 -22.49 6.53 2.99
N THR A 102 -21.34 6.99 2.53
CA THR A 102 -21.17 8.31 1.92
C THR A 102 -20.93 8.13 0.43
N ALA A 103 -21.78 8.75 -0.39
CA ALA A 103 -21.66 8.74 -1.83
C ALA A 103 -21.00 10.04 -2.33
N PHE A 104 -20.18 9.91 -3.38
CA PHE A 104 -19.44 11.01 -4.02
C PHE A 104 -19.97 11.27 -5.44
N GLY A 105 -19.08 11.57 -6.38
CA GLY A 105 -19.42 11.75 -7.78
C GLY A 105 -19.87 10.46 -8.48
N SER A 106 -20.18 10.57 -9.77
CA SER A 106 -20.51 9.40 -10.60
C SER A 106 -19.33 8.44 -10.67
N GLU A 107 -19.61 7.15 -10.59
CA GLU A 107 -18.60 6.12 -10.77
C GLU A 107 -17.98 6.19 -12.17
N ASN A 108 -16.66 6.00 -12.25
CA ASN A 108 -15.98 5.63 -13.49
C ASN A 108 -15.64 4.14 -13.41
N PRO A 109 -16.39 3.25 -14.08
CA PRO A 109 -16.25 1.80 -13.90
C PRO A 109 -14.87 1.28 -14.28
N GLY A 110 -14.50 0.14 -13.70
CA GLY A 110 -13.27 -0.56 -14.04
C GLY A 110 -13.26 -1.04 -15.50
N LYS A 111 -12.07 -1.00 -16.12
CA LYS A 111 -11.83 -1.49 -17.48
C LYS A 111 -11.57 -2.99 -17.51
N HIS A 112 -10.93 -3.51 -16.48
CA HIS A 112 -10.53 -4.91 -16.40
C HIS A 112 -11.51 -5.72 -15.53
N ARG A 113 -11.63 -7.04 -15.82
CA ARG A 113 -12.50 -7.94 -15.05
C ARG A 113 -12.22 -7.95 -13.54
N ASN A 114 -10.97 -7.71 -13.15
CA ASN A 114 -10.49 -7.69 -11.76
C ASN A 114 -10.40 -6.26 -11.19
N GLY A 115 -10.78 -5.23 -11.97
CA GLY A 115 -10.74 -3.83 -11.58
C GLY A 115 -12.13 -3.27 -11.28
N SER A 116 -12.14 -2.09 -10.66
CA SER A 116 -13.32 -1.27 -10.42
C SER A 116 -12.95 0.21 -10.38
N GLY A 117 -13.91 1.10 -10.31
CA GLY A 117 -13.68 2.52 -10.03
C GLY A 117 -13.15 2.78 -8.61
N CYS A 118 -13.25 1.77 -7.73
CA CYS A 118 -12.91 1.85 -6.31
C CYS A 118 -11.73 0.92 -5.95
N ASN A 119 -10.68 0.85 -6.78
CA ASN A 119 -9.49 0.05 -6.46
C ASN A 119 -8.64 0.66 -5.35
N PRO A 120 -8.42 2.00 -5.28
CA PRO A 120 -7.67 2.60 -4.20
C PRO A 120 -8.31 2.30 -2.85
N SER A 121 -7.49 1.92 -1.88
CA SER A 121 -7.93 1.64 -0.52
C SER A 121 -8.08 2.95 0.27
N PRO A 122 -9.03 3.05 1.21
CA PRO A 122 -9.08 4.18 2.12
C PRO A 122 -7.81 4.24 2.97
N ALA A 123 -7.55 5.41 3.55
CA ALA A 123 -6.51 5.60 4.55
C ALA A 123 -7.03 6.47 5.70
N THR A 124 -6.47 6.29 6.91
CA THR A 124 -6.75 7.14 8.08
C THR A 124 -5.48 7.45 8.86
N ASP A 125 -5.45 8.63 9.46
CA ASP A 125 -4.45 9.07 10.43
C ASP A 125 -5.01 9.15 11.86
N GLY A 126 -6.23 8.64 12.07
CA GLY A 126 -6.94 8.73 13.34
C GLY A 126 -7.74 10.02 13.52
N ALA A 127 -7.59 11.03 12.67
CA ALA A 127 -8.38 12.27 12.69
C ALA A 127 -9.47 12.29 11.61
N GLY A 128 -9.32 11.53 10.54
CA GLY A 128 -10.28 11.42 9.43
C GLY A 128 -9.98 10.28 8.49
N LEU A 129 -10.85 10.10 7.52
CA LEU A 129 -10.74 9.12 6.46
C LEU A 129 -10.44 9.84 5.15
N PHE A 130 -9.53 9.29 4.37
CA PHE A 130 -9.15 9.81 3.06
C PHE A 130 -9.37 8.76 2.00
N VAL A 131 -10.02 9.15 0.90
CA VAL A 131 -10.39 8.25 -0.20
C VAL A 131 -10.06 8.86 -1.55
N TYR A 132 -9.72 8.01 -2.49
CA TYR A 132 -9.57 8.38 -3.89
C TYR A 132 -10.29 7.37 -4.78
N PHE A 133 -10.87 7.84 -5.87
CA PHE A 133 -11.60 7.04 -6.84
C PHE A 133 -11.11 7.30 -8.26
N LYS A 134 -11.27 6.34 -9.13
CA LYS A 134 -10.92 6.46 -10.55
C LYS A 134 -11.65 7.60 -11.26
N SER A 135 -12.82 8.03 -10.76
CA SER A 135 -13.54 9.22 -11.23
C SER A 135 -12.75 10.53 -11.05
N GLY A 136 -11.66 10.47 -10.28
CA GLY A 136 -10.82 11.61 -9.92
C GLY A 136 -11.13 12.21 -8.56
N THR A 137 -12.19 11.77 -7.88
CA THR A 137 -12.58 12.30 -6.57
C THR A 137 -11.54 11.92 -5.50
N LEU A 138 -10.91 12.92 -4.91
CA LEU A 138 -10.13 12.86 -3.67
C LEU A 138 -10.94 13.54 -2.57
N ALA A 139 -11.16 12.90 -1.43
CA ALA A 139 -11.97 13.45 -0.37
C ALA A 139 -11.45 13.11 1.03
N ALA A 140 -11.68 14.02 1.98
CA ALA A 140 -11.60 13.78 3.41
C ALA A 140 -13.00 13.65 4.01
N VAL A 141 -13.19 12.61 4.84
CA VAL A 141 -14.47 12.24 5.44
C VAL A 141 -14.28 12.12 6.95
N ALA A 142 -15.21 12.66 7.72
CA ALA A 142 -15.23 12.45 9.16
C ALA A 142 -15.69 11.02 9.51
N PHE A 143 -15.41 10.54 10.72
CA PHE A 143 -15.81 9.21 11.16
C PHE A 143 -17.33 9.00 11.28
N ASP A 144 -18.12 10.08 11.21
CA ASP A 144 -19.58 10.02 11.12
C ASP A 144 -20.10 9.99 9.67
N GLY A 145 -19.20 9.94 8.68
CA GLY A 145 -19.53 9.87 7.26
C GLY A 145 -19.69 11.21 6.57
N LYS A 146 -19.57 12.35 7.27
CA LYS A 146 -19.68 13.67 6.64
C LYS A 146 -18.43 14.01 5.85
N ILE A 147 -18.61 14.46 4.61
CA ILE A 147 -17.53 14.99 3.79
C ILE A 147 -17.03 16.29 4.40
N ARG A 148 -15.74 16.36 4.73
CA ARG A 148 -15.07 17.59 5.21
C ARG A 148 -14.70 18.48 4.03
N TRP A 149 -14.09 17.87 3.02
CA TRP A 149 -13.78 18.47 1.73
C TRP A 149 -13.66 17.41 0.65
N GLN A 150 -13.82 17.81 -0.60
CA GLN A 150 -13.52 16.99 -1.76
C GLN A 150 -13.02 17.85 -2.92
N THR A 151 -12.19 17.27 -3.77
CA THR A 151 -11.72 17.85 -5.03
C THR A 151 -11.69 16.78 -6.10
N ASN A 152 -11.78 17.16 -7.37
CA ASN A 152 -11.69 16.21 -8.47
C ASN A 152 -10.38 16.43 -9.24
N LEU A 153 -9.47 15.43 -9.19
CA LEU A 153 -8.15 15.51 -9.82
C LEU A 153 -8.23 15.28 -11.34
N VAL A 154 -9.27 14.63 -11.84
CA VAL A 154 -9.52 14.52 -13.29
C VAL A 154 -10.00 15.85 -13.87
N GLU A 155 -10.89 16.56 -13.18
CA GLU A 155 -11.31 17.91 -13.59
C GLU A 155 -10.14 18.91 -13.55
N ARG A 156 -9.25 18.80 -12.58
CA ARG A 156 -8.11 19.70 -12.41
C ARG A 156 -6.96 19.46 -13.37
N PHE A 157 -6.67 18.20 -13.68
CA PHE A 157 -5.43 17.79 -14.37
C PHE A 157 -5.70 16.91 -15.60
N GLY A 158 -6.95 16.79 -16.03
CA GLY A 158 -7.37 15.92 -17.13
C GLY A 158 -7.45 14.43 -16.75
N PRO A 159 -7.98 13.56 -17.59
CA PRO A 159 -8.06 12.12 -17.38
C PRO A 159 -6.68 11.47 -17.48
N ASP A 160 -6.50 10.32 -16.81
CA ASP A 160 -5.34 9.48 -17.04
C ASP A 160 -5.49 8.63 -18.32
N THR A 161 -4.35 8.11 -18.81
CA THR A 161 -4.25 7.23 -19.97
C THR A 161 -3.84 5.80 -19.56
N LEU A 162 -3.96 5.46 -18.26
CA LEU A 162 -3.59 4.16 -17.74
C LEU A 162 -4.31 3.04 -18.50
N PHE A 163 -3.59 2.00 -18.85
CA PHE A 163 -4.17 0.84 -19.53
C PHE A 163 -5.05 0.05 -18.55
N TRP A 164 -4.55 -0.18 -17.33
CA TRP A 164 -5.30 -0.79 -16.23
C TRP A 164 -5.95 0.29 -15.37
N ASP A 165 -6.81 -0.11 -14.44
CA ASP A 165 -7.48 0.82 -13.54
C ASP A 165 -6.53 1.40 -12.49
N HIS A 166 -6.74 2.66 -12.11
CA HIS A 166 -5.94 3.34 -11.10
C HIS A 166 -5.94 2.54 -9.78
N GLY A 167 -4.77 2.28 -9.22
CA GLY A 167 -4.60 1.44 -8.03
C GLY A 167 -3.95 2.15 -6.84
N THR A 168 -3.32 3.32 -7.09
CA THR A 168 -2.60 4.07 -6.06
C THR A 168 -3.56 4.60 -4.99
N SER A 169 -3.31 4.25 -3.74
CA SER A 169 -4.08 4.71 -2.58
C SER A 169 -3.55 6.06 -2.05
N PRO A 170 -4.38 6.86 -1.33
CA PRO A 170 -3.91 8.06 -0.65
C PRO A 170 -2.81 7.73 0.37
N VAL A 171 -1.74 8.53 0.38
CA VAL A 171 -0.64 8.46 1.35
C VAL A 171 -0.75 9.62 2.31
N LEU A 172 -0.67 9.34 3.61
CA LEU A 172 -0.85 10.34 4.65
C LEU A 172 0.47 10.65 5.35
N THR A 173 0.71 11.94 5.58
CA THR A 173 1.76 12.45 6.45
C THR A 173 1.10 13.23 7.61
N GLU A 174 1.89 13.83 8.47
CA GLU A 174 1.34 14.71 9.53
C GLU A 174 0.42 15.79 8.95
N ARG A 175 0.81 16.42 7.84
CA ARG A 175 0.12 17.57 7.25
C ARG A 175 -0.65 17.27 5.97
N PHE A 176 -0.18 16.33 5.16
CA PHE A 176 -0.64 16.15 3.79
C PHE A 176 -1.36 14.84 3.54
N VAL A 177 -2.27 14.85 2.57
CA VAL A 177 -2.63 13.69 1.77
C VAL A 177 -1.94 13.81 0.41
N ILE A 178 -1.20 12.77 0.02
CA ILE A 178 -0.38 12.76 -1.19
C ILE A 178 -0.97 11.77 -2.18
N MET A 179 -1.06 12.19 -3.43
CA MET A 179 -1.47 11.38 -4.57
C MET A 179 -0.41 11.39 -5.65
N THR A 180 -0.34 10.29 -6.39
CA THR A 180 0.49 10.20 -7.58
C THR A 180 -0.34 9.76 -8.78
N ARG A 181 0.04 10.24 -9.95
CA ARG A 181 -0.50 9.79 -11.23
C ARG A 181 0.64 9.67 -12.24
N MET A 182 0.89 8.45 -12.69
CA MET A 182 1.96 8.13 -13.63
C MET A 182 1.37 7.43 -14.84
N HIS A 183 1.39 8.10 -15.98
CA HIS A 183 0.77 7.62 -17.22
C HIS A 183 1.41 8.30 -18.43
N LYS A 184 1.03 7.88 -19.62
CA LYS A 184 1.42 8.59 -20.84
C LYS A 184 0.71 9.95 -20.86
N GLY A 185 1.47 11.02 -20.63
CA GLY A 185 0.97 12.37 -20.51
C GLY A 185 1.61 13.11 -19.33
N GLU A 186 0.86 13.97 -18.66
CA GLU A 186 1.36 14.71 -17.52
C GLU A 186 1.36 13.83 -16.26
N SER A 187 2.51 13.24 -15.94
CA SER A 187 2.74 12.48 -14.72
C SER A 187 3.19 13.40 -13.59
N TRP A 188 2.69 13.15 -12.38
CA TRP A 188 2.97 14.01 -11.23
C TRP A 188 2.86 13.28 -9.89
N VAL A 189 3.47 13.91 -8.88
CA VAL A 189 3.23 13.68 -7.45
C VAL A 189 2.70 14.99 -6.88
N ALA A 190 1.62 14.96 -6.10
CA ALA A 190 1.03 16.17 -5.52
C ALA A 190 0.60 15.96 -4.08
N ALA A 191 0.82 16.97 -3.24
CA ALA A 191 0.39 17.02 -1.87
C ALA A 191 -0.76 18.03 -1.71
N PHE A 192 -1.74 17.60 -0.93
CA PHE A 192 -2.90 18.39 -0.55
C PHE A 192 -2.94 18.52 0.96
N ASP A 193 -3.25 19.70 1.48
CA ASP A 193 -3.43 19.92 2.90
C ASP A 193 -4.61 19.06 3.42
N LYS A 194 -4.39 18.27 4.46
CA LYS A 194 -5.39 17.33 4.99
C LYS A 194 -6.65 18.04 5.54
N GLY A 195 -6.49 19.25 6.05
CA GLY A 195 -7.58 20.01 6.63
C GLY A 195 -8.49 20.67 5.61
N THR A 196 -7.91 21.15 4.49
CA THR A 196 -8.62 21.99 3.51
C THR A 196 -8.81 21.34 2.14
N GLY A 197 -7.97 20.36 1.77
CA GLY A 197 -7.93 19.78 0.42
C GLY A 197 -7.27 20.70 -0.62
N GLU A 198 -6.68 21.81 -0.20
CA GLU A 198 -5.93 22.69 -1.08
C GLU A 198 -4.60 22.05 -1.49
N MET A 199 -4.24 22.16 -2.76
CA MET A 199 -2.95 21.68 -3.25
C MET A 199 -1.83 22.58 -2.74
N VAL A 200 -0.86 21.97 -2.04
CA VAL A 200 0.29 22.70 -1.49
C VAL A 200 1.46 22.69 -2.48
N TRP A 201 1.75 21.53 -3.08
CA TRP A 201 2.76 21.40 -4.13
C TRP A 201 2.39 20.31 -5.12
N LYS A 202 2.92 20.42 -6.33
CA LYS A 202 2.85 19.41 -7.39
C LYS A 202 4.18 19.35 -8.12
N THR A 203 4.77 18.17 -8.19
CA THR A 203 6.06 17.92 -8.85
C THR A 203 5.84 17.08 -10.10
N PRO A 204 6.27 17.54 -11.30
CA PRO A 204 6.26 16.75 -12.51
C PRO A 204 7.13 15.50 -12.34
N ARG A 205 6.67 14.38 -12.93
CA ARG A 205 7.38 13.10 -12.85
C ARG A 205 7.36 12.34 -14.17
N ASN A 206 7.62 13.05 -15.24
CA ASN A 206 7.78 12.46 -16.57
C ASN A 206 9.23 12.00 -16.76
N TYR A 207 9.39 10.76 -17.18
CA TYR A 207 10.66 10.16 -17.59
C TYR A 207 10.50 9.55 -18.97
N GLU A 208 11.58 9.55 -19.77
CA GLU A 208 11.60 8.75 -20.99
C GLU A 208 11.57 7.28 -20.66
N THR A 209 10.61 6.57 -21.20
CA THR A 209 10.41 5.14 -20.99
C THR A 209 9.90 4.49 -22.27
N PRO A 210 10.12 3.18 -22.45
CA PRO A 210 9.42 2.40 -23.48
C PRO A 210 7.89 2.43 -23.29
N VAL A 211 7.16 1.90 -24.27
CA VAL A 211 5.68 1.81 -24.24
C VAL A 211 5.20 1.19 -22.93
N GLU A 212 4.24 1.83 -22.26
CA GLU A 212 3.71 1.55 -20.92
C GLU A 212 4.73 1.64 -19.76
N GLY A 213 5.99 1.92 -20.03
CA GLY A 213 6.99 2.10 -18.97
C GLY A 213 6.70 3.29 -18.05
N ASP A 214 5.99 4.30 -18.57
CA ASP A 214 5.50 5.48 -17.86
C ASP A 214 4.28 5.20 -16.94
N HIS A 215 3.58 4.07 -17.15
CA HIS A 215 2.45 3.70 -16.31
C HIS A 215 2.91 3.23 -14.92
N GLY A 216 2.37 3.84 -13.87
CA GLY A 216 2.64 3.49 -12.47
C GLY A 216 1.37 3.29 -11.67
N TYR A 217 1.33 2.18 -10.93
CA TYR A 217 0.19 1.77 -10.10
C TYR A 217 0.55 1.62 -8.63
N ALA A 218 1.85 1.71 -8.31
CA ALA A 218 2.36 1.57 -6.95
C ALA A 218 1.93 2.73 -6.06
N THR A 219 1.60 2.42 -4.81
CA THR A 219 1.37 3.43 -3.77
C THR A 219 2.71 3.91 -3.22
N PRO A 220 2.98 5.23 -3.14
CA PRO A 220 4.17 5.76 -2.52
C PRO A 220 4.29 5.38 -1.03
N LEU A 221 5.50 5.48 -0.50
CA LEU A 221 5.80 5.18 0.90
C LEU A 221 6.39 6.42 1.60
N VAL A 222 5.96 6.69 2.82
CA VAL A 222 6.67 7.61 3.71
C VAL A 222 7.79 6.84 4.38
N ILE A 223 9.02 7.31 4.24
CA ILE A 223 10.22 6.66 4.74
C ILE A 223 11.07 7.63 5.57
N GLN A 224 11.99 7.11 6.37
CA GLN A 224 13.06 7.90 6.96
C GLN A 224 14.21 8.00 5.95
N HIS A 225 14.63 9.21 5.61
CA HIS A 225 15.73 9.50 4.72
C HIS A 225 16.58 10.65 5.27
N GLU A 226 17.87 10.42 5.49
CA GLU A 226 18.81 11.42 6.05
C GLU A 226 18.28 12.11 7.34
N GLY A 227 17.61 11.33 8.20
CA GLY A 227 17.11 11.81 9.51
C GLY A 227 15.77 12.55 9.46
N SER A 228 15.10 12.59 8.30
CA SER A 228 13.80 13.23 8.13
C SER A 228 12.82 12.30 7.41
N GLU A 229 11.52 12.52 7.61
CA GLU A 229 10.51 11.88 6.78
C GLU A 229 10.59 12.40 5.34
N ALA A 230 10.50 11.49 4.38
CA ALA A 230 10.51 11.77 2.96
C ALA A 230 9.54 10.83 2.22
N LEU A 231 9.15 11.19 1.01
CA LEU A 231 8.26 10.37 0.18
C LEU A 231 9.07 9.58 -0.83
N MET A 232 9.04 8.26 -0.74
CA MET A 232 9.57 7.37 -1.76
C MET A 232 8.50 7.03 -2.79
N VAL A 233 8.80 7.25 -4.06
CA VAL A 233 7.88 7.03 -5.18
C VAL A 233 8.51 6.08 -6.20
N TRP A 234 7.81 4.98 -6.47
CA TRP A 234 8.13 4.03 -7.53
C TRP A 234 7.16 4.19 -8.70
N GLY A 235 7.67 4.41 -9.88
CA GLY A 235 6.88 4.55 -11.10
C GLY A 235 7.71 5.09 -12.25
N ALA A 236 7.22 4.96 -13.47
CA ALA A 236 7.94 5.36 -14.67
C ALA A 236 9.39 4.84 -14.69
N GLN A 237 9.59 3.60 -14.25
CA GLN A 237 10.87 2.90 -14.19
C GLN A 237 11.97 3.61 -13.38
N HIS A 238 11.55 4.50 -12.46
CA HIS A 238 12.43 5.23 -11.54
C HIS A 238 11.93 5.11 -10.10
N LEU A 239 12.85 4.92 -9.19
CA LEU A 239 12.64 5.08 -7.76
C LEU A 239 13.15 6.46 -7.36
N THR A 240 12.31 7.30 -6.77
CA THR A 240 12.68 8.66 -6.36
C THR A 240 12.32 8.90 -4.91
N ILE A 241 13.07 9.77 -4.25
CA ILE A 241 12.74 10.28 -2.92
C ILE A 241 12.51 11.78 -3.05
N HIS A 242 11.41 12.24 -2.46
CA HIS A 242 10.96 13.63 -2.49
C HIS A 242 10.94 14.20 -1.08
N ASP A 243 11.36 15.44 -0.96
CA ASP A 243 11.14 16.26 0.23
C ASP A 243 9.64 16.46 0.44
N LEU A 244 9.15 16.26 1.67
CA LEU A 244 7.71 16.38 1.97
C LEU A 244 7.23 17.84 2.00
N GLY A 245 8.12 18.80 2.26
CA GLY A 245 7.74 20.21 2.40
C GLY A 245 7.39 20.88 1.07
N ASP A 246 8.15 20.57 0.02
CA ASP A 246 8.03 21.22 -1.30
C ASP A 246 7.88 20.25 -2.49
N GLY A 247 7.97 18.95 -2.24
CA GLY A 247 7.87 17.91 -3.27
C GLY A 247 9.11 17.75 -4.14
N ARG A 248 10.19 18.49 -3.87
CA ARG A 248 11.45 18.43 -4.64
C ARG A 248 12.05 17.03 -4.59
N VAL A 249 12.49 16.52 -5.75
CA VAL A 249 13.26 15.27 -5.81
C VAL A 249 14.64 15.50 -5.20
N VAL A 250 14.95 14.74 -4.16
CA VAL A 250 16.25 14.81 -3.46
C VAL A 250 17.17 13.64 -3.80
N TRP A 251 16.60 12.55 -4.32
CA TRP A 251 17.32 11.33 -4.64
C TRP A 251 16.62 10.60 -5.80
N THR A 252 17.38 10.02 -6.72
CA THR A 252 16.86 9.28 -7.88
C THR A 252 17.69 8.05 -8.16
N CYS A 253 17.04 6.92 -8.41
CA CYS A 253 17.64 5.72 -8.95
C CYS A 253 16.85 5.26 -10.17
N GLY A 254 17.50 5.20 -11.32
CA GLY A 254 16.97 4.70 -12.59
C GLY A 254 17.57 3.34 -12.99
N GLY A 255 17.61 3.05 -14.29
CA GLY A 255 18.29 1.89 -14.86
C GLY A 255 17.65 0.54 -14.47
N PHE A 256 16.32 0.50 -14.29
CA PHE A 256 15.59 -0.74 -14.00
C PHE A 256 15.28 -1.57 -15.25
N ASN A 257 15.31 -0.96 -16.42
CA ASN A 257 15.00 -1.59 -17.72
C ASN A 257 16.04 -1.20 -18.77
N PRO A 258 17.30 -1.59 -18.62
CA PRO A 258 18.37 -1.19 -19.55
C PRO A 258 18.20 -1.78 -20.95
N GLU A 259 17.45 -2.87 -21.09
CA GLU A 259 17.15 -3.51 -22.36
C GLU A 259 16.02 -2.78 -23.15
N GLY A 260 15.35 -1.80 -22.55
CA GLY A 260 14.27 -1.06 -23.19
C GLY A 260 13.01 -1.91 -23.47
N ASN A 261 12.73 -2.89 -22.62
CA ASN A 261 11.56 -3.77 -22.79
C ASN A 261 10.25 -2.95 -22.70
N GLU A 262 9.37 -3.18 -23.66
CA GLU A 262 8.04 -2.59 -23.68
C GLU A 262 7.05 -3.34 -22.79
N LEU A 263 5.95 -2.69 -22.41
CA LEU A 263 4.85 -3.23 -21.61
C LEU A 263 5.30 -3.66 -20.20
N TRP A 264 6.25 -2.92 -19.62
CA TRP A 264 6.74 -3.11 -18.27
C TRP A 264 6.35 -1.93 -17.36
N PRO A 265 5.07 -1.81 -16.98
CA PRO A 265 4.62 -0.81 -16.02
C PRO A 265 5.13 -1.11 -14.61
N SER A 266 5.16 -0.08 -13.78
CA SER A 266 5.54 -0.18 -12.36
C SER A 266 4.30 -0.47 -11.52
N ILE A 267 4.10 -1.70 -11.03
CA ILE A 267 2.87 -2.14 -10.33
C ILE A 267 3.12 -2.44 -8.86
N ALA A 268 3.98 -3.43 -8.57
CA ALA A 268 4.26 -3.83 -7.21
C ALA A 268 4.89 -2.67 -6.42
N THR A 269 4.30 -2.33 -5.27
CA THR A 269 4.89 -1.36 -4.35
C THR A 269 6.13 -1.95 -3.70
N PRO A 270 7.27 -1.26 -3.68
CA PRO A 270 8.47 -1.70 -2.97
C PRO A 270 8.24 -1.90 -1.47
N VAL A 271 9.13 -2.62 -0.82
CA VAL A 271 9.26 -2.61 0.64
C VAL A 271 10.58 -1.99 1.05
N VAL A 272 10.57 -1.31 2.18
CA VAL A 272 11.78 -0.75 2.80
C VAL A 272 12.07 -1.50 4.09
N ILE A 273 13.31 -1.97 4.23
CA ILE A 273 13.76 -2.73 5.39
C ILE A 273 15.28 -2.57 5.54
N ASP A 274 15.74 -2.27 6.76
CA ASP A 274 17.15 -2.18 7.12
C ASP A 274 17.99 -1.31 6.15
N GLY A 275 17.46 -0.15 5.75
CA GLY A 275 18.12 0.76 4.81
C GLY A 275 18.16 0.30 3.35
N MET A 276 17.39 -0.71 3.02
CA MET A 276 17.22 -1.24 1.65
C MET A 276 15.80 -1.02 1.14
N ALA A 277 15.66 -0.56 -0.09
CA ALA A 277 14.44 -0.69 -0.86
C ALA A 277 14.51 -1.94 -1.75
N VAL A 278 13.58 -2.86 -1.58
CA VAL A 278 13.48 -4.05 -2.44
C VAL A 278 12.34 -3.83 -3.43
N VAL A 279 12.70 -3.72 -4.70
CA VAL A 279 11.83 -3.34 -5.82
C VAL A 279 11.62 -4.52 -6.74
N ALA A 280 10.40 -5.03 -6.79
CA ALA A 280 10.01 -6.00 -7.80
C ALA A 280 9.59 -5.29 -9.09
N PHE A 281 10.05 -5.81 -10.22
CA PHE A 281 9.84 -5.23 -11.53
C PHE A 281 9.91 -6.29 -12.63
N GLY A 282 9.63 -5.90 -13.88
CA GLY A 282 9.62 -6.81 -15.02
C GLY A 282 8.30 -7.58 -15.16
N ARG A 283 8.28 -8.53 -16.07
CA ARG A 283 7.10 -9.31 -16.42
C ARG A 283 7.26 -10.75 -15.93
N ASN A 284 7.17 -10.95 -14.61
CA ASN A 284 7.21 -12.29 -14.00
C ASN A 284 6.12 -13.21 -14.58
N ASP A 285 4.96 -12.65 -14.90
CA ASP A 285 3.84 -13.33 -15.56
C ASP A 285 4.19 -13.86 -16.98
N ARG A 286 5.25 -13.34 -17.61
CA ARG A 286 5.78 -13.72 -18.92
C ARG A 286 7.18 -14.33 -18.85
N GLY A 287 7.66 -14.69 -17.68
CA GLY A 287 8.98 -15.32 -17.50
C GLY A 287 10.17 -14.34 -17.50
N ASN A 288 9.92 -13.05 -17.34
CA ASN A 288 10.95 -12.01 -17.27
C ASN A 288 10.92 -11.26 -15.94
N PRO A 289 11.15 -11.94 -14.81
CA PRO A 289 11.17 -11.30 -13.51
C PRO A 289 12.41 -10.43 -13.29
N ARG A 290 12.27 -9.41 -12.45
CA ARG A 290 13.38 -8.64 -11.90
C ARG A 290 13.09 -8.37 -10.42
N LEU A 291 14.11 -8.50 -9.59
CA LEU A 291 14.10 -8.06 -8.21
C LEU A 291 15.38 -7.31 -7.93
N HIS A 292 15.23 -6.08 -7.45
CA HIS A 292 16.36 -5.19 -7.21
C HIS A 292 16.46 -4.86 -5.72
N GLY A 293 17.68 -4.87 -5.17
CA GLY A 293 17.98 -4.29 -3.86
C GLY A 293 18.73 -2.98 -4.06
N ILE A 294 18.15 -1.91 -3.57
CA ILE A 294 18.68 -0.55 -3.67
C ILE A 294 18.98 -0.04 -2.27
N ARG A 295 20.25 0.35 -2.00
CA ARG A 295 20.59 1.01 -0.73
C ARG A 295 19.97 2.39 -0.69
N LEU A 296 19.35 2.71 0.44
CA LEU A 296 18.90 4.07 0.72
C LEU A 296 20.04 4.88 1.31
N GLY A 297 19.87 6.21 1.35
CA GLY A 297 20.84 7.17 1.85
C GLY A 297 21.51 7.98 0.72
N GLY A 298 22.21 9.07 1.10
CA GLY A 298 22.81 10.00 0.15
C GLY A 298 21.78 10.86 -0.57
N SER A 299 22.19 11.50 -1.69
CA SER A 299 21.36 12.43 -2.46
C SER A 299 21.75 12.46 -3.93
N GLY A 300 20.90 13.06 -4.77
CA GLY A 300 21.11 13.18 -6.22
C GLY A 300 20.85 11.88 -6.99
N ASP A 301 21.51 11.71 -8.12
CA ASP A 301 21.37 10.50 -8.94
C ASP A 301 22.33 9.40 -8.44
N VAL A 302 21.75 8.34 -7.90
CA VAL A 302 22.47 7.20 -7.33
C VAL A 302 22.38 5.94 -8.20
N THR A 303 21.89 6.04 -9.42
CA THR A 303 21.68 4.92 -10.34
C THR A 303 22.90 4.01 -10.46
N ALA A 304 24.10 4.58 -10.54
CA ALA A 304 25.35 3.84 -10.71
C ALA A 304 25.93 3.27 -9.42
N THR A 305 25.48 3.73 -8.23
CA THR A 305 26.18 3.48 -6.96
C THR A 305 25.37 2.70 -5.93
N HIS A 306 24.04 2.79 -5.94
CA HIS A 306 23.20 2.28 -4.86
C HIS A 306 22.50 0.95 -5.16
N ARG A 307 22.55 0.46 -6.40
CA ARG A 307 22.04 -0.89 -6.71
C ARG A 307 23.00 -1.93 -6.12
N ALA A 308 22.59 -2.51 -4.97
CA ALA A 308 23.39 -3.50 -4.27
C ALA A 308 23.40 -4.85 -4.99
N TRP A 309 22.25 -5.23 -5.53
CA TRP A 309 22.06 -6.50 -6.23
C TRP A 309 20.87 -6.45 -7.19
N LEU A 310 20.88 -7.40 -8.14
CA LEU A 310 19.81 -7.65 -9.10
C LEU A 310 19.64 -9.17 -9.25
N ARG A 311 18.39 -9.63 -9.14
CA ARG A 311 17.96 -11.00 -9.48
C ARG A 311 17.13 -10.93 -10.75
N THR A 312 17.38 -11.86 -11.69
CA THR A 312 16.64 -11.98 -12.97
C THR A 312 15.88 -13.29 -13.09
N ASP A 313 15.90 -14.07 -12.04
CA ASP A 313 15.30 -15.40 -11.94
C ASP A 313 14.07 -15.43 -11.02
N ILE A 314 13.87 -14.39 -10.22
CA ILE A 314 12.77 -14.26 -9.28
C ILE A 314 12.21 -12.83 -9.25
N GLY A 315 10.93 -12.68 -8.97
CA GLY A 315 10.23 -11.41 -8.86
C GLY A 315 8.73 -11.61 -8.80
N THR A 316 8.02 -10.51 -8.84
CA THR A 316 6.56 -10.48 -8.97
C THR A 316 6.17 -9.30 -9.86
N PHE A 317 5.07 -9.43 -10.60
CA PHE A 317 4.57 -8.36 -11.44
C PHE A 317 3.50 -7.53 -10.73
N VAL A 318 2.53 -8.18 -10.08
CA VAL A 318 1.40 -7.48 -9.42
C VAL A 318 1.48 -7.54 -7.90
N PRO A 319 1.61 -8.70 -7.22
CA PRO A 319 1.66 -8.72 -5.76
C PRO A 319 2.86 -7.95 -5.23
N SER A 320 2.65 -7.10 -4.23
CA SER A 320 3.75 -6.40 -3.57
C SER A 320 4.46 -7.31 -2.57
N PRO A 321 5.80 -7.21 -2.43
CA PRO A 321 6.55 -7.95 -1.41
C PRO A 321 6.12 -7.61 0.02
N VAL A 322 6.44 -8.46 0.98
CA VAL A 322 6.20 -8.27 2.42
C VAL A 322 7.53 -8.20 3.15
N ALA A 323 7.71 -7.19 4.02
CA ALA A 323 8.83 -7.14 4.94
C ALA A 323 8.42 -7.70 6.31
N TYR A 324 9.18 -8.67 6.84
CA TYR A 324 8.91 -9.25 8.15
C TYR A 324 10.18 -9.83 8.78
N ARG A 325 10.48 -9.42 10.02
CA ARG A 325 11.62 -9.90 10.83
C ARG A 325 12.96 -9.93 10.07
N GLY A 326 13.33 -8.81 9.46
CA GLY A 326 14.60 -8.68 8.74
C GLY A 326 14.67 -9.42 7.40
N ARG A 327 13.56 -9.91 6.88
CA ARG A 327 13.47 -10.61 5.59
C ARG A 327 12.39 -10.02 4.69
N VAL A 328 12.55 -10.24 3.40
CA VAL A 328 11.55 -9.92 2.38
C VAL A 328 10.94 -11.19 1.83
N TYR A 329 9.64 -11.26 1.82
CA TYR A 329 8.88 -12.40 1.32
C TYR A 329 8.18 -12.02 0.02
N LEU A 330 8.31 -12.88 -0.98
CA LEU A 330 7.68 -12.73 -2.28
C LEU A 330 6.64 -13.81 -2.51
N VAL A 331 5.53 -13.41 -3.12
CA VAL A 331 4.60 -14.33 -3.78
C VAL A 331 4.53 -13.89 -5.24
N GLY A 332 5.09 -14.65 -6.13
CA GLY A 332 5.03 -14.40 -7.58
C GLY A 332 3.64 -14.66 -8.14
N ASP A 333 3.33 -14.06 -9.27
CA ASP A 333 2.00 -14.13 -9.92
C ASP A 333 1.53 -15.56 -10.21
N GLN A 334 2.46 -16.50 -10.35
CA GLN A 334 2.18 -17.92 -10.60
C GLN A 334 2.37 -18.81 -9.36
N GLY A 335 2.57 -18.17 -8.19
CA GLY A 335 2.62 -18.87 -6.90
C GLY A 335 4.00 -19.31 -6.44
N ARG A 336 5.10 -18.94 -7.12
CA ARG A 336 6.46 -19.10 -6.56
C ARG A 336 6.59 -18.25 -5.31
N VAL A 337 7.16 -18.79 -4.25
CA VAL A 337 7.34 -18.12 -2.96
C VAL A 337 8.81 -18.10 -2.60
N ALA A 338 9.30 -17.02 -2.01
CA ALA A 338 10.68 -16.93 -1.55
C ALA A 338 10.81 -16.07 -0.30
N CYS A 339 11.79 -16.42 0.53
CA CYS A 339 12.31 -15.60 1.62
C CYS A 339 13.69 -15.08 1.19
N ILE A 340 13.84 -13.77 1.16
CA ILE A 340 15.01 -13.06 0.61
C ILE A 340 15.71 -12.28 1.70
N ASP A 341 17.01 -12.41 1.79
CA ASP A 341 17.88 -11.51 2.55
C ASP A 341 17.95 -10.15 1.82
N PRO A 342 17.45 -9.05 2.38
CA PRO A 342 17.41 -7.75 1.71
C PRO A 342 18.80 -7.17 1.42
N ALA A 343 19.82 -7.51 2.20
CA ALA A 343 21.17 -6.97 2.03
C ALA A 343 21.90 -7.59 0.84
N THR A 344 21.66 -8.88 0.57
CA THR A 344 22.42 -9.67 -0.42
C THR A 344 21.58 -10.12 -1.62
N GLY A 345 20.26 -10.11 -1.52
CA GLY A 345 19.35 -10.66 -2.52
C GLY A 345 19.31 -12.20 -2.58
N ARG A 346 20.00 -12.89 -1.68
CA ARG A 346 20.02 -14.36 -1.62
C ARG A 346 18.71 -14.86 -1.01
N SER A 347 18.21 -15.97 -1.53
CA SER A 347 17.10 -16.67 -0.93
C SER A 347 17.59 -17.53 0.23
N ASP A 348 16.94 -17.38 1.41
CA ASP A 348 17.11 -18.35 2.50
C ASP A 348 16.40 -19.66 2.12
N TRP A 349 15.25 -19.55 1.45
CA TRP A 349 14.51 -20.65 0.85
C TRP A 349 13.61 -20.16 -0.29
N GLU A 350 13.26 -21.07 -1.19
CA GLU A 350 12.31 -20.90 -2.27
C GLU A 350 11.38 -22.11 -2.36
N ASP A 351 10.13 -21.88 -2.68
CA ASP A 351 9.10 -22.91 -2.82
C ASP A 351 7.96 -22.41 -3.72
N ALA A 352 6.84 -23.11 -3.77
CA ALA A 352 5.68 -22.68 -4.53
C ALA A 352 4.37 -23.17 -3.92
N PHE A 353 3.33 -22.36 -4.05
CA PHE A 353 1.96 -22.80 -3.86
C PHE A 353 1.53 -23.79 -4.94
N PRO A 354 0.51 -24.62 -4.69
CA PRO A 354 -0.03 -25.55 -5.68
C PRO A 354 -0.38 -24.83 -6.99
N LYS A 355 0.08 -25.41 -8.10
CA LYS A 355 -0.17 -24.87 -9.44
C LYS A 355 -1.66 -24.76 -9.72
N GLY A 356 -2.04 -23.75 -10.48
CA GLY A 356 -3.40 -23.48 -10.94
C GLY A 356 -3.37 -22.54 -12.14
N SER A 357 -4.50 -22.38 -12.83
CA SER A 357 -4.64 -21.41 -13.92
C SER A 357 -4.84 -19.98 -13.45
N ALA A 358 -5.34 -19.82 -12.22
CA ALA A 358 -5.55 -18.52 -11.59
C ALA A 358 -4.23 -17.91 -11.10
N LYS A 359 -4.19 -16.56 -11.06
CA LYS A 359 -3.01 -15.79 -10.67
C LYS A 359 -3.15 -15.22 -9.27
N PHE A 360 -2.01 -14.87 -8.68
CA PHE A 360 -1.97 -14.07 -7.48
C PHE A 360 -1.94 -12.58 -7.90
N TYR A 361 -2.94 -11.81 -7.50
CA TYR A 361 -3.01 -10.36 -7.68
C TYR A 361 -3.01 -9.63 -6.34
N ALA A 362 -3.66 -10.20 -5.33
CA ALA A 362 -3.61 -9.68 -3.97
C ALA A 362 -2.18 -9.70 -3.42
N SER A 363 -1.77 -8.60 -2.78
CA SER A 363 -0.53 -8.62 -2.01
C SER A 363 -0.72 -9.49 -0.77
N PRO A 364 0.25 -10.35 -0.45
CA PRO A 364 0.14 -11.24 0.69
C PRO A 364 0.26 -10.47 2.03
N LEU A 365 -0.19 -11.11 3.09
CA LEU A 365 -0.08 -10.69 4.47
C LEU A 365 0.77 -11.68 5.25
N ILE A 366 1.65 -11.19 6.13
CA ILE A 366 2.24 -12.01 7.19
C ILE A 366 1.68 -11.57 8.54
N ALA A 367 1.04 -12.49 9.25
CA ALA A 367 0.52 -12.29 10.60
C ALA A 367 0.66 -13.57 11.42
N GLY A 368 1.01 -13.44 12.70
CA GLY A 368 1.23 -14.60 13.58
C GLY A 368 2.29 -15.58 13.05
N GLY A 369 3.31 -15.09 12.32
CA GLY A 369 4.36 -15.92 11.71
C GLY A 369 3.90 -16.77 10.53
N ARG A 370 2.73 -16.47 9.95
CA ARG A 370 2.16 -17.18 8.80
C ARG A 370 1.92 -16.24 7.63
N LEU A 371 2.20 -16.74 6.43
CA LEU A 371 1.92 -16.10 5.17
C LEU A 371 0.50 -16.45 4.73
N HIS A 372 -0.33 -15.42 4.49
CA HIS A 372 -1.68 -15.53 3.94
C HIS A 372 -1.67 -14.96 2.52
N ALA A 373 -1.91 -15.80 1.53
CA ALA A 373 -1.82 -15.44 0.12
C ALA A 373 -3.11 -15.77 -0.63
N PRO A 374 -3.99 -14.79 -0.87
CA PRO A 374 -5.16 -14.97 -1.70
C PRO A 374 -4.79 -15.12 -3.17
N ARG A 375 -5.43 -16.06 -3.85
CA ARG A 375 -5.39 -16.22 -5.29
C ARG A 375 -6.71 -15.78 -5.93
N GLU A 376 -6.66 -15.30 -7.15
CA GLU A 376 -7.79 -14.75 -7.91
C GLU A 376 -9.04 -15.65 -7.92
N ASP A 377 -8.88 -16.97 -7.89
CA ASP A 377 -9.99 -17.93 -7.85
C ASP A 377 -10.67 -18.05 -6.48
N GLY A 378 -10.26 -17.22 -5.53
CA GLY A 378 -10.83 -17.19 -4.19
C GLY A 378 -10.23 -18.20 -3.21
N VAL A 379 -9.14 -18.87 -3.56
CA VAL A 379 -8.42 -19.71 -2.60
C VAL A 379 -7.43 -18.85 -1.81
N VAL A 380 -7.53 -18.87 -0.49
CA VAL A 380 -6.56 -18.25 0.41
C VAL A 380 -5.64 -19.32 0.96
N PHE A 381 -4.39 -19.30 0.51
CA PHE A 381 -3.35 -20.20 1.02
C PHE A 381 -2.78 -19.65 2.33
N VAL A 382 -2.52 -20.54 3.28
CA VAL A 382 -1.83 -20.21 4.52
C VAL A 382 -0.60 -21.11 4.65
N ALA A 383 0.56 -20.49 4.85
CA ALA A 383 1.82 -21.21 5.00
C ALA A 383 2.57 -20.74 6.25
N GLU A 384 3.21 -21.65 6.96
CA GLU A 384 4.24 -21.35 7.94
C GLU A 384 5.55 -21.03 7.24
N ILE A 385 6.30 -20.06 7.78
CA ILE A 385 7.48 -19.47 7.13
C ILE A 385 8.68 -19.34 8.06
N HIS A 386 8.64 -19.93 9.25
CA HIS A 386 9.68 -19.76 10.28
C HIS A 386 10.98 -20.47 9.89
N ASP A 387 10.90 -21.77 9.61
CA ASP A 387 12.06 -22.63 9.31
C ASP A 387 12.03 -23.13 7.85
N GLY A 388 11.53 -22.33 6.92
CA GLY A 388 11.26 -22.69 5.55
C GLY A 388 9.79 -22.53 5.21
N PHE A 389 9.38 -22.96 4.05
CA PHE A 389 8.00 -22.90 3.60
C PHE A 389 7.26 -24.20 3.92
N ARG A 390 6.14 -24.11 4.61
CA ARG A 390 5.24 -25.25 4.82
C ARG A 390 3.79 -24.83 4.59
N LEU A 391 3.20 -25.25 3.48
CA LEU A 391 1.78 -25.03 3.23
C LEU A 391 0.94 -25.76 4.29
N VAL A 392 0.10 -25.04 5.03
CA VAL A 392 -0.72 -25.60 6.12
C VAL A 392 -2.19 -25.61 5.81
N ALA A 393 -2.67 -24.70 4.91
CA ALA A 393 -4.08 -24.68 4.51
C ALA A 393 -4.28 -24.06 3.13
N ASN A 394 -5.40 -24.44 2.52
CA ASN A 394 -6.01 -23.81 1.35
C ASN A 394 -7.50 -23.64 1.64
N ASN A 395 -7.93 -22.38 1.76
CA ASN A 395 -9.28 -22.04 2.22
C ASN A 395 -10.07 -21.43 1.05
N ALA A 396 -11.08 -22.12 0.56
CA ALA A 396 -11.91 -21.63 -0.55
C ALA A 396 -12.98 -20.65 -0.06
N MET A 397 -13.09 -19.48 -0.71
CA MET A 397 -14.07 -18.45 -0.37
C MET A 397 -15.30 -18.45 -1.29
N GLY A 398 -15.21 -19.12 -2.44
CA GLY A 398 -16.32 -19.25 -3.39
C GLY A 398 -16.55 -18.03 -4.27
N GLU A 399 -15.67 -17.04 -4.22
CA GLU A 399 -15.63 -15.89 -5.14
C GLU A 399 -14.20 -15.36 -5.31
N SER A 400 -13.98 -14.59 -6.37
CA SER A 400 -12.67 -14.00 -6.67
C SER A 400 -12.21 -13.04 -5.57
N ILE A 401 -10.93 -13.13 -5.16
CA ILE A 401 -10.29 -12.24 -4.19
C ILE A 401 -9.12 -11.53 -4.83
N ILE A 402 -9.19 -10.21 -4.88
CA ILE A 402 -8.15 -9.33 -5.42
C ILE A 402 -7.60 -8.40 -4.34
N GLY A 403 -8.42 -8.03 -3.35
CA GLY A 403 -8.00 -7.23 -2.20
C GLY A 403 -7.04 -7.98 -1.28
N SER A 404 -6.09 -7.26 -0.67
CA SER A 404 -5.16 -7.84 0.30
C SER A 404 -5.86 -8.21 1.61
N PRO A 405 -5.45 -9.27 2.31
CA PRO A 405 -6.00 -9.65 3.61
C PRO A 405 -5.68 -8.59 4.68
N VAL A 406 -6.58 -8.43 5.64
CA VAL A 406 -6.40 -7.49 6.77
C VAL A 406 -6.60 -8.23 8.11
N PRO A 407 -5.60 -8.25 8.99
CA PRO A 407 -5.67 -8.94 10.26
C PRO A 407 -6.23 -8.02 11.36
N SER A 408 -6.92 -8.61 12.34
CA SER A 408 -7.28 -7.95 13.60
C SER A 408 -7.44 -9.00 14.70
N GLY A 409 -6.45 -9.08 15.59
CA GLY A 409 -6.43 -10.09 16.65
C GLY A 409 -6.43 -11.51 16.06
N ASP A 410 -7.48 -12.27 16.36
CA ASP A 410 -7.74 -13.63 15.85
C ASP A 410 -8.65 -13.66 14.60
N ARG A 411 -8.93 -12.50 14.03
CA ARG A 411 -9.76 -12.35 12.84
C ARG A 411 -8.97 -11.96 11.61
N LEU A 412 -9.49 -12.36 10.44
CA LEU A 412 -9.00 -11.96 9.15
C LEU A 412 -10.15 -11.41 8.32
N TYR A 413 -9.99 -10.21 7.77
CA TYR A 413 -10.95 -9.61 6.85
C TYR A 413 -10.47 -9.82 5.42
N LEU A 414 -11.37 -10.31 4.56
CA LEU A 414 -11.09 -10.64 3.17
C LEU A 414 -12.12 -9.94 2.28
N ARG A 415 -11.65 -9.15 1.32
CA ARG A 415 -12.50 -8.55 0.30
C ARG A 415 -12.56 -9.43 -0.93
N GLY A 416 -13.71 -10.08 -1.14
CA GLY A 416 -14.11 -10.62 -2.44
C GLY A 416 -14.61 -9.51 -3.37
N VAL A 417 -14.88 -9.84 -4.63
CA VAL A 417 -15.38 -8.86 -5.60
C VAL A 417 -16.75 -8.29 -5.20
N ASP A 418 -17.63 -9.11 -4.63
CA ASP A 418 -18.99 -8.72 -4.24
C ASP A 418 -19.22 -8.66 -2.72
N HIS A 419 -18.37 -9.32 -1.93
CA HIS A 419 -18.58 -9.44 -0.49
C HIS A 419 -17.36 -9.06 0.32
N LEU A 420 -17.60 -8.63 1.54
CA LEU A 420 -16.61 -8.57 2.60
C LEU A 420 -16.85 -9.73 3.57
N TYR A 421 -15.78 -10.40 3.96
CA TYR A 421 -15.79 -11.54 4.88
C TYR A 421 -15.01 -11.22 6.15
N CYS A 422 -15.51 -11.70 7.27
CA CYS A 422 -14.74 -11.85 8.49
C CYS A 422 -14.62 -13.34 8.81
N VAL A 423 -13.39 -13.84 8.88
CA VAL A 423 -13.10 -15.22 9.29
C VAL A 423 -12.32 -15.20 10.61
N GLY A 424 -12.54 -16.20 11.48
CA GLY A 424 -11.90 -16.29 12.79
C GLY A 424 -12.80 -16.90 13.83
N SER A 425 -12.48 -16.65 15.09
CA SER A 425 -13.31 -17.08 16.22
C SER A 425 -14.54 -16.18 16.37
N ARG A 426 -15.68 -16.81 16.72
CA ARG A 426 -16.95 -16.12 17.00
C ARG A 426 -16.90 -15.43 18.36
#